data_df0642f3b6b4966f085c95167f574746
#
_entry.id   df0642f3b6b4966f085c95167f574746
#
_cell.length_a   1.000
_cell.length_b   1.000
_cell.length_c   1.000
_cell.angle_alpha   90.00
_cell.angle_beta   90.00
_cell.angle_gamma   90.00
#
_symmetry.space_group_name_H-M   'P 1'
#
loop_
_entity.id
_entity.type
_entity.pdbx_description
1 polymer ?
#
loop_
_entity_poly.entity_id
_entity_poly.type
_entity_poly.pdbx_seq_one_letter_code
_entity_poly.pdbx_strand_id
1 'polypeptide(L)'
;KEATGNKEIKVAADAGYYNPKEIKKCVDEGIDVYVPIPDKQKKQKDLGKFTRDAFHYNEAKDCYHCPNHEILKRRKTTYEKNGIKRLMYFGTRSVCKVCPLRSQCLPPKTPAKRLWRWEHEALIEAHSTKMLTPKAKTMIKQRAALAEHPFGTIKQKLGWSHFLMRGKIKVAGENALIMLTYNFRRMLNLIGIKLFQKMIKDSKSG
;
A
#
# COMPACT_ATOMS: atom_id res chain seq x y z
N LYS A 1 13.59 15.10 -0.23
CA LYS A 1 14.91 15.24 0.45
C LYS A 1 15.26 16.72 0.62
N GLU A 2 15.10 17.54 -0.40
CA GLU A 2 15.37 18.99 -0.34
C GLU A 2 14.55 19.71 0.74
N ALA A 3 13.24 19.44 0.80
CA ALA A 3 12.33 20.08 1.75
C ALA A 3 12.55 19.73 3.23
N THR A 4 13.20 18.62 3.54
CA THR A 4 13.39 18.13 4.92
C THR A 4 14.84 18.16 5.38
N GLY A 5 15.80 18.38 4.47
CA GLY A 5 17.24 18.27 4.75
C GLY A 5 17.73 16.88 5.13
N ASN A 6 16.83 15.89 5.24
CA ASN A 6 17.16 14.54 5.67
C ASN A 6 17.61 13.67 4.49
N LYS A 7 18.75 13.00 4.64
CA LYS A 7 19.25 12.02 3.68
C LYS A 7 18.42 10.75 3.63
N GLU A 8 17.91 10.31 4.78
CA GLU A 8 17.03 9.13 4.91
C GLU A 8 15.58 9.56 5.10
N ILE A 9 14.77 9.29 4.09
CA ILE A 9 13.32 9.54 4.13
C ILE A 9 12.59 8.21 4.24
N LYS A 10 11.67 8.11 5.21
CA LYS A 10 10.73 7.00 5.36
C LYS A 10 9.33 7.49 5.04
N VAL A 11 8.64 6.80 4.13
CA VAL A 11 7.28 7.14 3.72
C VAL A 11 6.35 5.98 4.04
N ALA A 12 5.28 6.26 4.78
CA ALA A 12 4.22 5.30 5.04
C ALA A 12 2.89 5.80 4.48
N ALA A 13 2.22 4.97 3.68
CA ALA A 13 0.91 5.27 3.12
C ALA A 13 -0.04 4.07 3.27
N ASP A 14 -1.35 4.28 3.09
CA ASP A 14 -2.32 3.18 3.11
C ASP A 14 -2.32 2.37 1.80
N ALA A 15 -3.04 1.23 1.79
CA ALA A 15 -3.12 0.35 0.64
C ALA A 15 -3.74 1.00 -0.61
N GLY A 16 -4.50 2.09 -0.45
CA GLY A 16 -5.09 2.85 -1.56
C GLY A 16 -4.04 3.52 -2.44
N TYR A 17 -2.87 3.84 -1.88
CA TYR A 17 -1.74 4.43 -2.61
C TYR A 17 -0.81 3.39 -3.23
N TYR A 18 -1.13 2.09 -3.14
CA TYR A 18 -0.28 1.06 -3.72
C TYR A 18 -0.18 1.18 -5.23
N ASN A 19 1.00 1.53 -5.72
CA ASN A 19 1.35 1.56 -7.13
C ASN A 19 2.78 1.03 -7.31
N PRO A 20 2.98 -0.11 -8.01
CA PRO A 20 4.31 -0.71 -8.19
C PRO A 20 5.34 0.23 -8.80
N LYS A 21 4.94 1.08 -9.75
CA LYS A 21 5.85 2.05 -10.39
C LYS A 21 6.31 3.14 -9.43
N GLU A 22 5.38 3.68 -8.64
CA GLU A 22 5.73 4.72 -7.66
C GLU A 22 6.61 4.15 -6.55
N ILE A 23 6.35 2.90 -6.12
CA ILE A 23 7.23 2.19 -5.19
C ILE A 23 8.63 2.04 -5.78
N LYS A 24 8.73 1.62 -7.07
CA LYS A 24 10.03 1.52 -7.75
C LYS A 24 10.76 2.86 -7.78
N LYS A 25 10.10 3.94 -8.19
CA LYS A 25 10.71 5.28 -8.18
C LYS A 25 11.24 5.67 -6.81
N CYS A 26 10.43 5.47 -5.76
CA CYS A 26 10.86 5.76 -4.40
C CYS A 26 12.10 4.96 -3.99
N VAL A 27 12.14 3.66 -4.34
CA VAL A 27 13.29 2.80 -4.06
C VAL A 27 14.54 3.26 -4.83
N ASP A 28 14.38 3.58 -6.12
CA ASP A 28 15.47 4.11 -6.97
C ASP A 28 16.04 5.44 -6.42
N GLU A 29 15.20 6.26 -5.79
CA GLU A 29 15.58 7.51 -5.12
C GLU A 29 16.11 7.30 -3.68
N GLY A 30 16.22 6.05 -3.21
CA GLY A 30 16.66 5.72 -1.86
C GLY A 30 15.67 6.15 -0.77
N ILE A 31 14.37 6.11 -1.07
CA ILE A 31 13.29 6.36 -0.11
C ILE A 31 12.81 5.03 0.47
N ASP A 32 12.77 4.93 1.80
CA ASP A 32 12.31 3.73 2.51
C ASP A 32 10.76 3.72 2.59
N VAL A 33 10.10 2.98 1.67
CA VAL A 33 8.65 3.01 1.47
C VAL A 33 7.95 1.89 2.23
N TYR A 34 6.84 2.21 2.90
CA TYR A 34 5.95 1.30 3.62
C TYR A 34 4.51 1.50 3.13
N VAL A 35 4.07 0.70 2.16
CA VAL A 35 2.71 0.72 1.58
C VAL A 35 2.19 -0.70 1.51
N PRO A 36 1.11 -1.06 2.22
CA PRO A 36 0.55 -2.40 2.17
C PRO A 36 0.07 -2.76 0.77
N ILE A 37 0.33 -4.01 0.36
CA ILE A 37 -0.16 -4.54 -0.91
C ILE A 37 -1.62 -4.98 -0.72
N PRO A 38 -2.58 -4.43 -1.46
CA PRO A 38 -3.98 -4.83 -1.34
C PRO A 38 -4.18 -6.27 -1.80
N ASP A 39 -4.80 -7.12 -0.99
CA ASP A 39 -5.15 -8.49 -1.37
C ASP A 39 -6.36 -8.52 -2.30
N LYS A 40 -6.10 -8.35 -3.59
CA LYS A 40 -7.12 -8.44 -4.64
C LYS A 40 -7.54 -9.88 -4.96
N GLN A 41 -6.88 -10.87 -4.35
CA GLN A 41 -7.09 -12.29 -4.66
C GLN A 41 -7.88 -13.03 -3.57
N LYS A 42 -8.22 -12.35 -2.46
CA LYS A 42 -8.94 -12.94 -1.33
C LYS A 42 -10.18 -13.71 -1.78
N LYS A 43 -11.04 -13.09 -2.59
CA LYS A 43 -12.27 -13.73 -3.11
C LYS A 43 -11.98 -15.02 -3.89
N GLN A 44 -10.89 -15.10 -4.62
CA GLN A 44 -10.52 -16.33 -5.36
C GLN A 44 -9.98 -17.40 -4.41
N LYS A 45 -9.21 -17.01 -3.38
CA LYS A 45 -8.74 -17.91 -2.32
C LYS A 45 -9.91 -18.52 -1.55
N ASP A 46 -10.89 -17.70 -1.19
CA ASP A 46 -12.09 -18.13 -0.47
C ASP A 46 -12.94 -19.13 -1.30
N LEU A 47 -12.87 -19.06 -2.63
CA LEU A 47 -13.49 -20.04 -3.54
C LEU A 47 -12.60 -21.27 -3.82
N GLY A 48 -11.51 -21.47 -3.08
CA GLY A 48 -10.58 -22.57 -3.27
C GLY A 48 -9.83 -22.56 -4.62
N LYS A 49 -9.74 -21.38 -5.28
CA LYS A 49 -9.02 -21.25 -6.54
C LYS A 49 -7.55 -20.89 -6.30
N PHE A 50 -6.67 -21.50 -7.09
CA PHE A 50 -5.26 -21.13 -7.07
C PHE A 50 -5.06 -19.70 -7.56
N THR A 51 -4.50 -18.91 -6.71
CA THR A 51 -4.03 -17.54 -7.00
C THR A 51 -2.58 -17.57 -7.43
N ARG A 52 -2.00 -16.39 -7.70
CA ARG A 52 -0.62 -16.29 -8.15
C ARG A 52 0.38 -16.87 -7.14
N ASP A 53 0.09 -16.73 -5.85
CA ASP A 53 0.95 -17.17 -4.75
C ASP A 53 1.19 -18.70 -4.75
N ALA A 54 0.29 -19.47 -5.37
CA ALA A 54 0.43 -20.92 -5.51
C ALA A 54 1.44 -21.33 -6.62
N PHE A 55 2.01 -20.36 -7.33
CA PHE A 55 2.97 -20.60 -8.42
C PHE A 55 4.34 -20.07 -8.03
N HIS A 56 5.33 -20.93 -7.98
CA HIS A 56 6.68 -20.59 -7.55
C HIS A 56 7.55 -20.19 -8.74
N TYR A 57 8.13 -18.98 -8.69
CA TYR A 57 9.06 -18.52 -9.72
C TYR A 57 10.45 -19.09 -9.49
N ASN A 58 11.03 -19.65 -10.54
CA ASN A 58 12.43 -20.09 -10.56
C ASN A 58 13.23 -19.10 -11.41
N GLU A 59 14.04 -18.27 -10.74
CA GLU A 59 14.83 -17.23 -11.38
C GLU A 59 15.91 -17.81 -12.31
N ALA A 60 16.60 -18.85 -11.88
CA ALA A 60 17.69 -19.49 -12.65
C ALA A 60 17.21 -20.06 -13.99
N LYS A 61 15.96 -20.56 -14.06
CA LYS A 61 15.36 -21.14 -15.26
C LYS A 61 14.36 -20.22 -15.95
N ASP A 62 14.13 -19.02 -15.43
CA ASP A 62 13.12 -18.06 -15.89
C ASP A 62 11.77 -18.73 -16.20
N CYS A 63 11.21 -19.44 -15.23
CA CYS A 63 9.96 -20.19 -15.36
C CYS A 63 9.17 -20.20 -14.04
N TYR A 64 7.89 -20.58 -14.12
CA TYR A 64 7.07 -20.85 -12.93
C TYR A 64 6.79 -22.34 -12.80
N HIS A 65 6.79 -22.84 -11.57
CA HIS A 65 6.26 -24.13 -11.20
C HIS A 65 4.83 -23.99 -10.69
N CYS A 66 3.90 -24.78 -11.22
CA CYS A 66 2.51 -24.79 -10.77
C CYS A 66 2.32 -25.75 -9.57
N PRO A 67 1.17 -25.72 -8.88
CA PRO A 67 0.88 -26.64 -7.76
C PRO A 67 0.92 -28.12 -8.12
N ASN A 68 0.81 -28.47 -9.41
CA ASN A 68 0.99 -29.83 -9.92
C ASN A 68 2.43 -30.06 -10.44
N HIS A 69 3.41 -29.30 -9.96
CA HIS A 69 4.84 -29.38 -10.32
C HIS A 69 5.19 -29.20 -11.78
N GLU A 70 4.25 -28.81 -12.62
CA GLU A 70 4.45 -28.55 -14.04
C GLU A 70 5.03 -27.16 -14.31
N ILE A 71 5.77 -27.04 -15.41
CA ILE A 71 6.50 -25.82 -15.74
C ILE A 71 5.69 -24.92 -16.67
N LEU A 72 5.52 -23.66 -16.26
CA LEU A 72 5.07 -22.59 -17.15
C LEU A 72 6.28 -21.87 -17.71
N LYS A 73 6.52 -22.04 -19.01
CA LYS A 73 7.68 -21.46 -19.71
C LYS A 73 7.40 -20.02 -20.12
N ARG A 74 8.45 -19.20 -20.07
CA ARG A 74 8.41 -17.85 -20.63
C ARG A 74 8.10 -17.88 -22.14
N ARG A 75 7.25 -16.96 -22.57
CA ARG A 75 6.95 -16.74 -23.99
C ARG A 75 7.61 -15.45 -24.47
N LYS A 76 7.89 -15.37 -25.77
CA LYS A 76 8.41 -14.14 -26.40
C LYS A 76 7.43 -12.96 -26.29
N THR A 77 6.13 -13.26 -26.13
CA THR A 77 5.07 -12.25 -26.01
C THR A 77 5.25 -11.44 -24.73
N THR A 78 5.34 -10.14 -24.89
CA THR A 78 5.30 -9.16 -23.81
C THR A 78 4.05 -8.30 -23.96
N TYR A 79 3.57 -7.76 -22.86
CA TYR A 79 2.46 -6.83 -22.84
C TYR A 79 2.86 -5.59 -22.05
N GLU A 80 2.73 -4.44 -22.70
CA GLU A 80 3.01 -3.16 -22.05
C GLU A 80 1.72 -2.34 -21.93
N LYS A 81 1.46 -1.85 -20.72
CA LYS A 81 0.36 -0.93 -20.44
C LYS A 81 0.80 0.06 -19.35
N ASN A 82 0.57 1.34 -19.62
CA ASN A 82 0.93 2.42 -18.70
C ASN A 82 2.42 2.38 -18.28
N GLY A 83 3.33 2.01 -19.21
CA GLY A 83 4.77 1.85 -18.95
C GLY A 83 5.11 0.70 -17.99
N ILE A 84 4.23 -0.28 -17.82
CA ILE A 84 4.50 -1.53 -17.12
C ILE A 84 4.63 -2.63 -18.16
N LYS A 85 5.86 -3.06 -18.38
CA LYS A 85 6.17 -4.19 -19.25
C LYS A 85 6.03 -5.49 -18.50
N ARG A 86 5.19 -6.39 -19.01
CA ARG A 86 4.89 -7.69 -18.39
C ARG A 86 5.35 -8.82 -19.30
N LEU A 87 6.00 -9.78 -18.70
CA LEU A 87 6.45 -11.02 -19.33
C LEU A 87 5.39 -12.10 -19.14
N MET A 88 5.10 -12.86 -20.19
CA MET A 88 4.10 -13.92 -20.16
C MET A 88 4.73 -15.28 -19.93
N TYR A 89 4.17 -16.03 -18.97
CA TYR A 89 4.50 -17.44 -18.74
C TYR A 89 3.27 -18.29 -19.01
N PHE A 90 3.44 -19.39 -19.72
CA PHE A 90 2.33 -20.18 -20.21
C PHE A 90 2.59 -21.68 -20.01
N GLY A 91 1.61 -22.38 -19.44
CA GLY A 91 1.63 -23.83 -19.25
C GLY A 91 1.35 -24.59 -20.54
N THR A 92 1.74 -25.86 -20.59
CA THR A 92 1.48 -26.74 -21.73
C THR A 92 0.00 -27.12 -21.81
N ARG A 93 -0.64 -26.93 -22.98
CA ARG A 93 -2.08 -27.15 -23.17
C ARG A 93 -2.50 -28.59 -22.90
N SER A 94 -1.77 -29.56 -23.44
CA SER A 94 -2.04 -30.99 -23.26
C SER A 94 -2.01 -31.38 -21.77
N VAL A 95 -1.00 -30.91 -21.04
CA VAL A 95 -0.85 -31.15 -19.59
C VAL A 95 -1.96 -30.49 -18.78
N CYS A 96 -2.27 -29.23 -19.03
CA CYS A 96 -3.34 -28.53 -18.34
C CYS A 96 -4.73 -29.11 -18.60
N LYS A 97 -4.93 -29.76 -19.77
CA LYS A 97 -6.22 -30.36 -20.15
C LYS A 97 -6.59 -31.53 -19.24
N VAL A 98 -5.62 -32.37 -18.90
CA VAL A 98 -5.79 -33.60 -18.10
C VAL A 98 -5.39 -33.44 -16.64
N CYS A 99 -5.04 -32.22 -16.22
CA CYS A 99 -4.56 -31.95 -14.87
C CYS A 99 -5.66 -32.20 -13.81
N PRO A 100 -5.38 -32.99 -12.76
CA PRO A 100 -6.36 -33.26 -11.70
C PRO A 100 -6.75 -31.99 -10.92
N LEU A 101 -5.88 -30.99 -10.85
CA LEU A 101 -6.11 -29.71 -10.17
C LEU A 101 -6.75 -28.66 -11.09
N ARG A 102 -7.19 -29.05 -12.29
CA ARG A 102 -7.70 -28.11 -13.30
C ARG A 102 -8.86 -27.26 -12.80
N SER A 103 -9.82 -27.86 -12.08
CA SER A 103 -11.03 -27.17 -11.56
C SER A 103 -10.69 -26.02 -10.62
N GLN A 104 -9.62 -26.16 -9.83
CA GLN A 104 -9.13 -25.11 -8.92
C GLN A 104 -8.24 -24.08 -9.65
N CYS A 105 -7.64 -24.46 -10.79
CA CYS A 105 -6.64 -23.66 -11.48
C CYS A 105 -7.21 -22.82 -12.61
N LEU A 106 -8.15 -23.36 -13.41
CA LEU A 106 -8.60 -22.77 -14.66
C LEU A 106 -10.13 -22.79 -14.81
N PRO A 107 -10.71 -21.74 -15.44
CA PRO A 107 -12.07 -21.80 -15.95
C PRO A 107 -12.21 -22.88 -17.04
N PRO A 108 -13.41 -23.48 -17.23
CA PRO A 108 -13.64 -24.61 -18.15
C PRO A 108 -13.13 -24.37 -19.59
N LYS A 109 -13.34 -23.18 -20.13
CA LYS A 109 -12.98 -22.81 -21.50
C LYS A 109 -11.51 -22.37 -21.68
N THR A 110 -10.73 -22.24 -20.61
CA THR A 110 -9.35 -21.75 -20.68
C THR A 110 -8.41 -22.91 -21.02
N PRO A 111 -7.60 -22.84 -22.09
CA PRO A 111 -6.80 -23.98 -22.56
C PRO A 111 -5.62 -24.33 -21.63
N ALA A 112 -4.97 -23.34 -21.05
CA ALA A 112 -3.86 -23.53 -20.11
C ALA A 112 -3.62 -22.31 -19.23
N LYS A 113 -2.91 -22.48 -18.12
CA LYS A 113 -2.57 -21.40 -17.19
C LYS A 113 -1.67 -20.39 -17.84
N ARG A 114 -1.97 -19.11 -17.60
CA ARG A 114 -1.19 -17.97 -18.03
C ARG A 114 -0.90 -17.11 -16.82
N LEU A 115 0.39 -16.74 -16.63
CA LEU A 115 0.82 -15.78 -15.62
C LEU A 115 1.54 -14.62 -16.31
N TRP A 116 1.37 -13.46 -15.70
CA TRP A 116 2.06 -12.25 -16.11
C TRP A 116 2.99 -11.82 -14.99
N ARG A 117 4.26 -11.56 -15.30
CA ARG A 117 5.26 -11.06 -14.37
C ARG A 117 5.75 -9.71 -14.87
N TRP A 118 5.76 -8.71 -14.00
CA TRP A 118 6.41 -7.45 -14.31
C TRP A 118 7.91 -7.64 -14.38
N GLU A 119 8.62 -6.90 -15.24
CA GLU A 119 10.09 -7.01 -15.35
C GLU A 119 10.82 -6.66 -14.05
N HIS A 120 10.22 -5.80 -13.21
CA HIS A 120 10.72 -5.45 -11.87
C HIS A 120 9.96 -6.15 -10.73
N GLU A 121 9.38 -7.31 -10.98
CA GLU A 121 8.57 -8.02 -9.98
C GLU A 121 9.36 -8.40 -8.73
N ALA A 122 10.66 -8.69 -8.86
CA ALA A 122 11.54 -8.99 -7.73
C ALA A 122 11.55 -7.87 -6.67
N LEU A 123 11.50 -6.61 -7.11
CA LEU A 123 11.37 -5.45 -6.22
C LEU A 123 10.06 -5.50 -5.43
N ILE A 124 8.95 -5.86 -6.07
CA ILE A 124 7.64 -5.96 -5.40
C ILE A 124 7.58 -7.18 -4.47
N GLU A 125 8.21 -8.28 -4.83
CA GLU A 125 8.35 -9.46 -3.96
C GLU A 125 9.17 -9.11 -2.72
N ALA A 126 10.30 -8.41 -2.87
CA ALA A 126 11.10 -7.89 -1.74
C ALA A 126 10.30 -6.90 -0.88
N HIS A 127 9.53 -5.99 -1.50
CA HIS A 127 8.64 -5.08 -0.79
C HIS A 127 7.55 -5.85 -0.02
N SER A 128 6.95 -6.88 -0.61
CA SER A 128 5.98 -7.75 0.06
C SER A 128 6.57 -8.39 1.32
N THR A 129 7.75 -8.98 1.21
CA THR A 129 8.47 -9.57 2.34
C THR A 129 8.77 -8.54 3.43
N LYS A 130 9.24 -7.34 3.03
CA LYS A 130 9.48 -6.22 3.93
C LYS A 130 8.21 -5.85 4.71
N MET A 131 7.04 -5.82 4.06
CA MET A 131 5.78 -5.45 4.70
C MET A 131 5.29 -6.47 5.76
N LEU A 132 5.82 -7.68 5.77
CA LEU A 132 5.53 -8.69 6.80
C LEU A 132 6.33 -8.44 8.10
N THR A 133 7.39 -7.64 8.06
CA THR A 133 8.27 -7.40 9.21
C THR A 133 7.57 -6.62 10.33
N PRO A 134 7.97 -6.82 11.61
CA PRO A 134 7.48 -6.05 12.75
C PRO A 134 7.68 -4.53 12.56
N LYS A 135 8.82 -4.14 11.99
CA LYS A 135 9.13 -2.74 11.67
C LYS A 135 8.08 -2.13 10.74
N ALA A 136 7.73 -2.81 9.65
CA ALA A 136 6.71 -2.33 8.72
C ALA A 136 5.33 -2.21 9.37
N LYS A 137 4.93 -3.20 10.17
CA LYS A 137 3.67 -3.14 10.94
C LYS A 137 3.62 -1.94 11.88
N THR A 138 4.73 -1.66 12.57
CA THR A 138 4.85 -0.48 13.44
C THR A 138 4.72 0.82 12.65
N MET A 139 5.40 0.94 11.51
CA MET A 139 5.31 2.12 10.64
C MET A 139 3.88 2.39 10.15
N ILE A 140 3.16 1.35 9.72
CA ILE A 140 1.76 1.50 9.30
C ILE A 140 0.86 1.89 10.48
N LYS A 141 1.06 1.31 11.67
CA LYS A 141 0.32 1.68 12.89
C LYS A 141 0.57 3.14 13.28
N GLN A 142 1.81 3.59 13.23
CA GLN A 142 2.16 5.00 13.51
C GLN A 142 1.52 5.95 12.49
N ARG A 143 1.55 5.61 11.20
CA ARG A 143 0.87 6.38 10.16
C ARG A 143 -0.62 6.52 10.45
N ALA A 144 -1.31 5.43 10.78
CA ALA A 144 -2.74 5.46 11.12
C ALA A 144 -3.00 6.37 12.33
N ALA A 145 -2.17 6.28 13.37
CA ALA A 145 -2.29 7.14 14.54
C ALA A 145 -2.09 8.63 14.22
N LEU A 146 -1.16 8.96 13.31
CA LEU A 146 -0.88 10.35 12.93
C LEU A 146 -1.91 10.92 11.94
N ALA A 147 -2.35 10.14 10.97
CA ALA A 147 -3.23 10.62 9.90
C ALA A 147 -4.72 10.46 10.22
N GLU A 148 -5.14 9.38 10.87
CA GLU A 148 -6.55 9.05 11.07
C GLU A 148 -7.09 9.53 12.43
N HIS A 149 -6.27 9.49 13.48
CA HIS A 149 -6.67 9.91 14.84
C HIS A 149 -7.16 11.37 14.92
N PRO A 150 -6.54 12.36 14.25
CA PRO A 150 -7.05 13.72 14.25
C PRO A 150 -8.48 13.80 13.71
N PHE A 151 -8.74 13.17 12.56
CA PHE A 151 -10.06 13.17 11.92
C PHE A 151 -11.12 12.44 12.74
N GLY A 152 -10.77 11.31 13.38
CA GLY A 152 -11.64 10.61 14.31
C GLY A 152 -12.03 11.49 15.51
N THR A 153 -11.08 12.19 16.10
CA THR A 153 -11.32 13.12 17.21
C THR A 153 -12.18 14.31 16.77
N ILE A 154 -11.88 14.91 15.61
CA ILE A 154 -12.65 16.04 15.06
C ILE A 154 -14.10 15.63 14.82
N LYS A 155 -14.33 14.49 14.16
CA LYS A 155 -15.69 14.04 13.84
C LYS A 155 -16.48 13.59 15.06
N GLN A 156 -15.89 12.77 15.93
CA GLN A 156 -16.64 12.13 17.01
C GLN A 156 -16.64 12.93 18.30
N LYS A 157 -15.51 13.55 18.66
CA LYS A 157 -15.40 14.28 19.95
C LYS A 157 -15.67 15.77 19.84
N LEU A 158 -15.37 16.37 18.68
CA LEU A 158 -15.64 17.80 18.44
C LEU A 158 -16.93 18.03 17.64
N GLY A 159 -17.59 16.97 17.16
CA GLY A 159 -18.89 17.06 16.50
C GLY A 159 -18.87 17.56 15.05
N TRP A 160 -17.69 17.78 14.45
CA TRP A 160 -17.58 18.24 13.05
C TRP A 160 -17.60 17.07 12.07
N SER A 161 -18.79 16.58 11.76
CA SER A 161 -18.99 15.48 10.78
C SER A 161 -19.03 15.94 9.33
N HIS A 162 -19.33 17.21 9.07
CA HIS A 162 -19.43 17.82 7.74
C HIS A 162 -19.10 19.32 7.80
N PHE A 163 -18.77 19.91 6.66
CA PHE A 163 -18.56 21.35 6.58
C PHE A 163 -19.89 22.10 6.49
N LEU A 164 -19.98 23.24 7.19
CA LEU A 164 -21.14 24.11 7.18
C LEU A 164 -21.10 25.12 6.04
N MET A 165 -19.90 25.46 5.57
CA MET A 165 -19.67 26.42 4.50
C MET A 165 -19.67 25.77 3.11
N ARG A 166 -19.97 26.55 2.06
CA ARG A 166 -19.89 26.14 0.65
C ARG A 166 -18.80 26.94 -0.08
N GLY A 167 -18.12 26.28 -1.04
CA GLY A 167 -17.06 26.87 -1.84
C GLY A 167 -15.67 26.70 -1.21
N LYS A 168 -14.66 26.48 -2.06
CA LYS A 168 -13.29 26.08 -1.65
C LYS A 168 -12.65 27.01 -0.63
N ILE A 169 -12.77 28.33 -0.81
CA ILE A 169 -12.13 29.33 0.07
C ILE A 169 -12.76 29.29 1.46
N LYS A 170 -14.10 29.28 1.55
CA LYS A 170 -14.82 29.26 2.82
C LYS A 170 -14.59 27.94 3.57
N VAL A 171 -14.66 26.81 2.86
CA VAL A 171 -14.36 25.47 3.42
C VAL A 171 -12.92 25.38 3.90
N ALA A 172 -11.96 25.98 3.20
CA ALA A 172 -10.57 26.02 3.65
C ALA A 172 -10.41 26.80 4.96
N GLY A 173 -11.11 27.96 5.10
CA GLY A 173 -11.12 28.73 6.35
C GLY A 173 -11.78 27.95 7.50
N GLU A 174 -12.92 27.31 7.27
CA GLU A 174 -13.58 26.44 8.25
C GLU A 174 -12.66 25.28 8.67
N ASN A 175 -12.02 24.60 7.73
CA ASN A 175 -11.06 23.53 8.03
C ASN A 175 -9.86 24.03 8.85
N ALA A 176 -9.34 25.24 8.55
CA ALA A 176 -8.25 25.83 9.31
C ALA A 176 -8.65 26.07 10.79
N LEU A 177 -9.87 26.56 11.04
CA LEU A 177 -10.40 26.76 12.40
C LEU A 177 -10.60 25.42 13.13
N ILE A 178 -11.10 24.41 12.45
CA ILE A 178 -11.25 23.06 13.01
C ILE A 178 -9.89 22.50 13.43
N MET A 179 -8.88 22.62 12.56
CA MET A 179 -7.51 22.15 12.84
C MET A 179 -6.86 22.95 13.98
N LEU A 180 -7.06 24.26 14.03
CA LEU A 180 -6.61 25.10 15.14
C LEU A 180 -7.21 24.63 16.47
N THR A 181 -8.52 24.42 16.53
CA THR A 181 -9.22 23.92 17.71
C THR A 181 -8.71 22.56 18.15
N TYR A 182 -8.50 21.65 17.22
CA TYR A 182 -7.91 20.33 17.50
C TYR A 182 -6.50 20.46 18.09
N ASN A 183 -5.64 21.25 17.44
CA ASN A 183 -4.24 21.43 17.86
C ASN A 183 -4.16 22.13 19.23
N PHE A 184 -4.98 23.14 19.46
CA PHE A 184 -5.05 23.84 20.74
C PHE A 184 -5.48 22.91 21.87
N ARG A 185 -6.53 22.12 21.68
CA ARG A 185 -6.97 21.12 22.65
C ARG A 185 -5.87 20.08 22.92
N ARG A 186 -5.18 19.63 21.88
CA ARG A 186 -4.07 18.67 22.02
C ARG A 186 -2.91 19.27 22.79
N MET A 187 -2.56 20.52 22.54
CA MET A 187 -1.55 21.26 23.29
C MET A 187 -1.90 21.35 24.78
N LEU A 188 -3.13 21.75 25.10
CA LEU A 188 -3.60 21.81 26.50
C LEU A 188 -3.55 20.45 27.21
N ASN A 189 -3.86 19.37 26.49
CA ASN A 189 -3.76 18.00 27.03
C ASN A 189 -2.32 17.56 27.30
N LEU A 190 -1.35 18.05 26.51
CA LEU A 190 0.07 17.70 26.65
C LEU A 190 0.78 18.51 27.76
N ILE A 191 0.59 19.81 27.79
CA ILE A 191 1.31 20.70 28.72
C ILE A 191 0.51 21.02 30.00
N GLY A 192 -0.80 20.82 29.97
CA GLY A 192 -1.71 21.19 31.05
C GLY A 192 -2.04 22.69 31.09
N ILE A 193 -3.22 23.00 31.64
CA ILE A 193 -3.76 24.36 31.61
C ILE A 193 -2.93 25.32 32.47
N LYS A 194 -2.36 24.83 33.60
CA LYS A 194 -1.55 25.65 34.51
C LYS A 194 -0.27 26.16 33.87
N LEU A 195 0.45 25.25 33.17
CA LEU A 195 1.68 25.60 32.48
C LEU A 195 1.40 26.55 31.32
N PHE A 196 0.33 26.29 30.56
CA PHE A 196 -0.10 27.18 29.48
C PHE A 196 -0.40 28.60 29.97
N GLN A 197 -1.14 28.74 31.09
CA GLN A 197 -1.42 30.04 31.68
C GLN A 197 -0.15 30.76 32.14
N LYS A 198 0.84 30.04 32.70
CA LYS A 198 2.14 30.60 33.06
C LYS A 198 2.87 31.15 31.83
N MET A 199 2.96 30.34 30.75
CA MET A 199 3.60 30.75 29.50
C MET A 199 2.99 32.04 28.90
N ILE A 200 1.65 32.19 28.96
CA ILE A 200 0.99 33.41 28.50
C ILE A 200 1.35 34.61 29.37
N LYS A 201 1.43 34.46 30.70
CA LYS A 201 1.82 35.54 31.58
C LYS A 201 3.26 35.99 31.31
N ASP A 202 4.17 35.02 31.19
CA ASP A 202 5.60 35.29 30.95
C ASP A 202 5.82 35.99 29.58
N SER A 203 5.02 35.65 28.54
CA SER A 203 5.12 36.29 27.22
C SER A 203 4.55 37.72 27.16
N LYS A 204 3.78 38.17 28.18
CA LYS A 204 3.28 39.55 28.28
C LYS A 204 4.22 40.47 29.11
N SER A 205 5.22 39.88 29.74
CA SER A 205 6.16 40.60 30.65
C SER A 205 7.50 40.87 29.98
N GLY A 206 7.71 40.51 28.72
CA GLY A 206 8.85 40.81 27.85
C GLY A 206 8.41 41.59 26.61
#